data_1fc1051af774ab1a103faed79db6da2b
#
_entry.id   1fc1051af774ab1a103faed79db6da2b
#
_cell.length_a   1.000
_cell.length_b   1.000
_cell.length_c   1.000
_cell.angle_alpha   90.00
_cell.angle_beta   90.00
_cell.angle_gamma   90.00
#
_symmetry.space_group_name_H-M   'P 1'
#
loop_
_entity.id
_entity.type
_entity.pdbx_description
1 polymer ?
#
loop_
_entity_poly.entity_id
_entity_poly.type
_entity_poly.pdbx_seq_one_letter_code
_entity_poly.pdbx_strand_id
1 'polypeptide(L)'
;MQLVARCRKCGRAMNSQRIDSYRVKMTCGCGFSDFRTLPEKVKTINPFYHKASFTPFLESEKGKMVLTMQRANREHLEIISLEEISMLVSSDFELPQVLQQMAEKVAHQLKVSVCSIYLMEKNDLLLAATYGFDPSFIGKIRIRIGEGITGAVAKEKQYLALTHASQDPRYKQFPELQEEKYNSMLSFPIADKKDVYGVINLNSTSMKTFSEDEIYFTSIIANLILTAVKLREKVAAGKNQAAP
;
A
#
# COMPACT_ATOMS: atom_id res chain seq x y z
N MET A 1 4.83 11.93 31.75
CA MET A 1 4.83 10.55 32.29
C MET A 1 5.88 9.76 31.49
N GLN A 2 7.00 9.42 32.10
CA GLN A 2 8.02 8.60 31.44
C GLN A 2 7.52 7.16 31.39
N LEU A 3 7.33 6.62 30.19
CA LEU A 3 7.02 5.20 29.96
C LEU A 3 8.26 4.37 30.31
N VAL A 4 8.27 3.76 31.50
CA VAL A 4 9.33 2.85 31.92
C VAL A 4 9.11 1.51 31.22
N ALA A 5 9.96 1.17 30.26
CA ALA A 5 9.93 -0.14 29.63
C ALA A 5 10.31 -1.24 30.62
N ARG A 6 9.54 -2.34 30.64
CA ARG A 6 9.80 -3.51 31.50
C ARG A 6 10.44 -4.65 30.70
N CYS A 7 11.38 -5.32 31.31
CA CYS A 7 12.09 -6.46 30.73
C CYS A 7 11.14 -7.65 30.55
N ARG A 8 11.08 -8.22 29.34
CA ARG A 8 10.25 -9.39 29.03
C ARG A 8 10.68 -10.66 29.76
N LYS A 9 11.96 -10.73 30.21
CA LYS A 9 12.51 -11.91 30.91
C LYS A 9 12.27 -11.90 32.41
N CYS A 10 12.32 -10.73 33.07
CA CYS A 10 12.27 -10.65 34.55
C CYS A 10 11.32 -9.57 35.08
N GLY A 11 10.60 -8.82 34.27
CA GLY A 11 9.64 -7.79 34.67
C GLY A 11 10.26 -6.48 35.20
N ARG A 12 11.58 -6.40 35.46
CA ARG A 12 12.21 -5.20 35.98
C ARG A 12 12.29 -4.08 34.98
N ALA A 13 12.41 -2.84 35.47
CA ALA A 13 12.64 -1.69 34.62
C ALA A 13 13.93 -1.84 33.78
N MET A 14 13.88 -1.38 32.55
CA MET A 14 15.03 -1.42 31.64
C MET A 14 15.65 -0.04 31.51
N ASN A 15 16.97 0.00 31.43
CA ASN A 15 17.72 1.21 31.10
C ASN A 15 17.76 1.40 29.58
N SER A 16 17.67 2.65 29.12
CA SER A 16 17.73 2.99 27.70
C SER A 16 19.03 3.74 27.39
N GLN A 17 19.69 3.32 26.31
CA GLN A 17 20.85 4.01 25.75
C GLN A 17 20.58 4.32 24.28
N ARG A 18 20.67 5.60 23.91
CA ARG A 18 20.50 6.01 22.51
C ARG A 18 21.71 5.55 21.70
N ILE A 19 21.47 4.86 20.59
CA ILE A 19 22.51 4.38 19.67
C ILE A 19 22.65 5.33 18.50
N ASP A 20 21.51 5.70 17.89
CA ASP A 20 21.46 6.64 16.77
C ASP A 20 20.15 7.46 16.81
N SER A 21 19.91 8.21 15.77
CA SER A 21 18.71 9.05 15.65
C SER A 21 17.39 8.29 15.67
N TYR A 22 17.41 6.98 15.44
CA TYR A 22 16.24 6.14 15.23
C TYR A 22 16.12 4.99 16.21
N ARG A 23 17.20 4.60 16.91
CA ARG A 23 17.25 3.40 17.73
C ARG A 23 17.75 3.66 19.12
N VAL A 24 17.11 2.97 20.07
CA VAL A 24 17.50 2.94 21.48
C VAL A 24 17.77 1.49 21.86
N LYS A 25 18.90 1.24 22.49
CA LYS A 25 19.21 -0.05 23.12
C LYS A 25 18.62 -0.04 24.52
N MET A 26 17.78 -1.02 24.79
CA MET A 26 17.17 -1.25 26.10
C MET A 26 17.94 -2.37 26.79
N THR A 27 18.48 -2.12 27.96
CA THR A 27 19.27 -3.10 28.76
C THR A 27 18.64 -3.34 30.11
N CYS A 28 18.62 -4.58 30.54
CA CYS A 28 18.15 -4.99 31.86
C CYS A 28 19.34 -5.57 32.71
N GLY A 29 19.36 -5.32 33.98
CA GLY A 29 20.36 -5.91 34.90
C GLY A 29 20.33 -7.44 34.97
N CYS A 30 19.38 -8.12 34.33
CA CYS A 30 19.37 -9.59 34.17
C CYS A 30 20.13 -10.09 32.93
N GLY A 31 20.83 -9.21 32.19
CA GLY A 31 21.57 -9.52 30.98
C GLY A 31 20.72 -9.49 29.69
N PHE A 32 19.39 -9.26 29.77
CA PHE A 32 18.54 -9.12 28.59
C PHE A 32 18.74 -7.75 27.95
N SER A 33 18.90 -7.72 26.63
CA SER A 33 18.91 -6.47 25.85
C SER A 33 17.94 -6.56 24.66
N ASP A 34 17.34 -5.44 24.30
CA ASP A 34 16.40 -5.28 23.19
C ASP A 34 16.66 -3.95 22.48
N PHE A 35 16.30 -3.86 21.21
CA PHE A 35 16.42 -2.63 20.42
C PHE A 35 15.03 -2.10 20.11
N ARG A 36 14.81 -0.80 20.30
CA ARG A 36 13.55 -0.14 19.98
C ARG A 36 13.77 1.03 19.05
N THR A 37 12.88 1.17 18.11
CA THR A 37 12.84 2.33 17.20
C THR A 37 12.08 3.47 17.87
N LEU A 38 12.59 4.69 17.77
CA LEU A 38 11.97 5.89 18.36
C LEU A 38 10.83 6.37 17.44
N PRO A 39 9.59 6.50 17.95
CA PRO A 39 8.45 6.86 17.12
C PRO A 39 8.45 8.30 16.58
N GLU A 40 9.25 9.20 17.16
CA GLU A 40 9.21 10.62 16.81
C GLU A 40 9.80 10.99 15.45
N LYS A 41 10.65 10.16 14.86
CA LYS A 41 11.26 10.47 13.56
C LYS A 41 10.53 9.87 12.37
N VAL A 42 9.59 8.97 12.57
CA VAL A 42 8.66 8.53 11.51
C VAL A 42 7.76 9.69 11.06
N LYS A 43 7.48 10.66 11.97
CA LYS A 43 6.66 11.85 11.68
C LYS A 43 7.30 12.86 10.71
N THR A 44 8.62 12.83 10.54
CA THR A 44 9.34 13.80 9.69
C THR A 44 9.55 13.33 8.26
N ILE A 45 9.26 12.07 7.93
CA ILE A 45 9.48 11.51 6.59
C ILE A 45 8.21 11.55 5.72
N ASN A 46 7.03 11.74 6.31
CA ASN A 46 5.78 11.79 5.54
C ASN A 46 4.96 13.05 5.90
N PRO A 47 4.87 14.05 5.00
CA PRO A 47 4.08 15.26 5.22
C PRO A 47 2.56 15.02 5.31
N PHE A 48 2.09 13.78 5.12
CA PHE A 48 0.68 13.41 5.19
C PHE A 48 0.23 12.83 6.55
N TYR A 49 1.11 12.76 7.56
CA TYR A 49 0.70 12.38 8.89
C TYR A 49 -0.02 13.53 9.60
N HIS A 50 -1.31 13.67 9.35
CA HIS A 50 -2.18 14.43 10.23
C HIS A 50 -2.43 13.66 11.53
N LYS A 51 -2.27 14.37 12.65
CA LYS A 51 -2.52 13.89 14.01
C LYS A 51 -3.88 13.18 14.11
N ALA A 52 -3.90 11.87 14.13
CA ALA A 52 -5.01 11.14 14.70
C ALA A 52 -4.89 11.21 16.23
N SER A 53 -5.83 11.89 16.86
CA SER A 53 -5.96 11.89 18.32
C SER A 53 -6.43 10.51 18.77
N PHE A 54 -5.51 9.75 19.35
CA PHE A 54 -5.82 8.49 20.01
C PHE A 54 -6.52 8.78 21.34
N THR A 55 -7.83 8.65 21.41
CA THR A 55 -8.56 8.46 22.66
C THR A 55 -8.71 6.95 22.90
N PRO A 56 -8.11 6.40 23.96
CA PRO A 56 -8.33 5.00 24.30
C PRO A 56 -9.74 4.85 24.91
N PHE A 57 -10.60 4.12 24.22
CA PHE A 57 -11.86 3.66 24.80
C PHE A 57 -11.58 2.50 25.75
N LEU A 58 -11.85 2.72 27.05
CA LEU A 58 -11.63 1.76 28.12
C LEU A 58 -12.85 0.85 28.26
N GLU A 59 -12.79 -0.38 27.77
CA GLU A 59 -13.72 -1.45 28.18
C GLU A 59 -12.99 -2.75 28.46
N SER A 60 -13.37 -3.38 29.58
CA SER A 60 -13.01 -4.67 30.20
C SER A 60 -11.68 -5.36 29.80
N GLU A 61 -10.91 -5.86 30.78
CA GLU A 61 -9.57 -6.45 30.58
C GLU A 61 -9.54 -7.64 29.60
N LYS A 62 -10.61 -8.43 29.50
CA LYS A 62 -10.73 -9.54 28.53
C LYS A 62 -10.91 -9.05 27.09
N GLY A 63 -11.71 -8.00 26.87
CA GLY A 63 -11.89 -7.38 25.57
C GLY A 63 -10.63 -6.70 25.05
N LYS A 64 -9.84 -6.08 25.93
CA LYS A 64 -8.54 -5.48 25.58
C LYS A 64 -7.54 -6.50 25.05
N MET A 65 -7.46 -7.69 25.64
CA MET A 65 -6.49 -8.70 25.24
C MET A 65 -6.82 -9.29 23.86
N VAL A 66 -8.09 -9.50 23.57
CA VAL A 66 -8.55 -10.01 22.26
C VAL A 66 -8.32 -8.97 21.17
N LEU A 67 -8.67 -7.70 21.40
CA LEU A 67 -8.46 -6.61 20.46
C LEU A 67 -6.97 -6.36 20.20
N THR A 68 -6.12 -6.44 21.22
CA THR A 68 -4.66 -6.27 21.09
C THR A 68 -4.04 -7.44 20.31
N MET A 69 -4.49 -8.68 20.51
CA MET A 69 -4.03 -9.84 19.74
C MET A 69 -4.50 -9.78 18.28
N GLN A 70 -5.75 -9.37 18.02
CA GLN A 70 -6.26 -9.23 16.66
C GLN A 70 -5.53 -8.11 15.90
N ARG A 71 -5.20 -7.00 16.56
CA ARG A 71 -4.44 -5.89 15.98
C ARG A 71 -2.99 -6.29 15.70
N ALA A 72 -2.32 -6.95 16.65
CA ALA A 72 -0.97 -7.46 16.48
C ALA A 72 -0.87 -8.50 15.35
N ASN A 73 -1.86 -9.39 15.22
CA ASN A 73 -1.93 -10.34 14.12
C ASN A 73 -2.16 -9.66 12.77
N ARG A 74 -2.99 -8.61 12.71
CA ARG A 74 -3.23 -7.84 11.49
C ARG A 74 -1.97 -7.09 11.06
N GLU A 75 -1.34 -6.36 11.96
CA GLU A 75 -0.08 -5.66 11.70
C GLU A 75 1.02 -6.61 11.23
N HIS A 76 1.09 -7.81 11.80
CA HIS A 76 2.05 -8.83 11.41
C HIS A 76 1.79 -9.37 10.00
N LEU A 77 0.52 -9.63 9.65
CA LEU A 77 0.12 -10.07 8.31
C LEU A 77 0.38 -8.98 7.24
N GLU A 78 0.16 -7.72 7.57
CA GLU A 78 0.46 -6.59 6.68
C GLU A 78 1.97 -6.48 6.40
N ILE A 79 2.81 -6.66 7.42
CA ILE A 79 4.26 -6.65 7.29
C ILE A 79 4.75 -7.79 6.40
N ILE A 80 4.26 -9.03 6.61
CA ILE A 80 4.62 -10.19 5.78
C ILE A 80 4.23 -9.95 4.32
N SER A 81 3.03 -9.42 4.07
CA SER A 81 2.57 -9.12 2.71
C SER A 81 3.44 -8.07 2.02
N LEU A 82 3.87 -7.04 2.74
CA LEU A 82 4.78 -6.01 2.20
C LEU A 82 6.18 -6.56 1.90
N GLU A 83 6.69 -7.44 2.75
CA GLU A 83 7.97 -8.12 2.53
C GLU A 83 7.92 -8.97 1.27
N GLU A 84 6.89 -9.83 1.12
CA GLU A 84 6.69 -10.66 -0.06
C GLU A 84 6.57 -9.82 -1.35
N ILE A 85 5.81 -8.73 -1.32
CA ILE A 85 5.65 -7.83 -2.47
C ILE A 85 6.97 -7.12 -2.79
N SER A 86 7.74 -6.72 -1.78
CA SER A 86 9.07 -6.12 -1.96
C SER A 86 10.05 -7.11 -2.63
N MET A 87 10.00 -8.39 -2.28
CA MET A 87 10.79 -9.43 -2.92
C MET A 87 10.46 -9.59 -4.41
N LEU A 88 9.18 -9.44 -4.80
CA LEU A 88 8.78 -9.46 -6.20
C LEU A 88 9.43 -8.33 -7.02
N VAL A 89 9.58 -7.15 -6.44
CA VAL A 89 10.23 -6.02 -7.11
C VAL A 89 11.69 -6.32 -7.45
N SER A 90 12.38 -7.05 -6.57
CA SER A 90 13.79 -7.42 -6.70
C SER A 90 14.01 -8.74 -7.45
N SER A 91 12.95 -9.44 -7.85
CA SER A 91 13.03 -10.72 -8.54
C SER A 91 13.45 -10.56 -10.01
N ASP A 92 13.89 -11.66 -10.62
CA ASP A 92 14.19 -11.74 -12.05
C ASP A 92 12.95 -11.90 -12.95
N PHE A 93 11.75 -11.86 -12.37
CA PHE A 93 10.51 -11.94 -13.13
C PHE A 93 10.34 -10.72 -14.04
N GLU A 94 9.74 -10.94 -15.20
CA GLU A 94 9.36 -9.86 -16.11
C GLU A 94 8.27 -8.98 -15.48
N LEU A 95 8.24 -7.70 -15.85
CA LEU A 95 7.32 -6.72 -15.25
C LEU A 95 5.85 -7.17 -15.23
N PRO A 96 5.28 -7.76 -16.32
CA PRO A 96 3.88 -8.23 -16.28
C PRO A 96 3.63 -9.29 -15.21
N GLN A 97 4.57 -10.21 -14.99
CA GLN A 97 4.47 -11.24 -13.96
C GLN A 97 4.52 -10.63 -12.55
N VAL A 98 5.42 -9.67 -12.33
CA VAL A 98 5.51 -8.94 -11.05
C VAL A 98 4.21 -8.22 -10.74
N LEU A 99 3.66 -7.46 -11.70
CA LEU A 99 2.42 -6.71 -11.53
C LEU A 99 1.22 -7.63 -11.28
N GLN A 100 1.15 -8.76 -11.97
CA GLN A 100 0.07 -9.74 -11.79
C GLN A 100 0.08 -10.34 -10.38
N GLN A 101 1.24 -10.75 -9.89
CA GLN A 101 1.38 -11.27 -8.52
C GLN A 101 1.11 -10.18 -7.47
N MET A 102 1.52 -8.94 -7.71
CA MET A 102 1.21 -7.81 -6.82
C MET A 102 -0.29 -7.56 -6.76
N ALA A 103 -0.99 -7.55 -7.91
CA ALA A 103 -2.43 -7.35 -7.95
C ALA A 103 -3.19 -8.42 -7.15
N GLU A 104 -2.79 -9.69 -7.28
CA GLU A 104 -3.38 -10.80 -6.54
C GLU A 104 -3.15 -10.68 -5.04
N LYS A 105 -1.90 -10.47 -4.60
CA LYS A 105 -1.56 -10.32 -3.18
C LYS A 105 -2.27 -9.15 -2.53
N VAL A 106 -2.34 -8.01 -3.20
CA VAL A 106 -3.04 -6.80 -2.71
C VAL A 106 -4.53 -7.06 -2.58
N ALA A 107 -5.16 -7.70 -3.57
CA ALA A 107 -6.59 -8.03 -3.52
C ALA A 107 -6.92 -8.93 -2.34
N HIS A 108 -6.12 -9.97 -2.10
CA HIS A 108 -6.28 -10.88 -0.97
C HIS A 108 -6.06 -10.18 0.36
N GLN A 109 -5.00 -9.36 0.49
CA GLN A 109 -4.66 -8.64 1.72
C GLN A 109 -5.77 -7.66 2.12
N LEU A 110 -6.27 -6.88 1.18
CA LEU A 110 -7.30 -5.86 1.42
C LEU A 110 -8.73 -6.41 1.30
N LYS A 111 -8.88 -7.71 0.99
CA LYS A 111 -10.18 -8.38 0.82
C LYS A 111 -11.09 -7.61 -0.12
N VAL A 112 -10.56 -7.21 -1.27
CA VAL A 112 -11.31 -6.56 -2.34
C VAL A 112 -11.63 -7.53 -3.45
N SER A 113 -12.69 -7.24 -4.21
CA SER A 113 -13.14 -8.11 -5.30
C SER A 113 -12.24 -8.01 -6.52
N VAL A 114 -11.68 -6.83 -6.76
CA VAL A 114 -10.79 -6.54 -7.88
C VAL A 114 -9.63 -5.70 -7.43
N CYS A 115 -8.44 -6.03 -7.92
CA CYS A 115 -7.28 -5.14 -7.97
C CYS A 115 -6.83 -5.06 -9.43
N SER A 116 -6.78 -3.85 -9.99
CA SER A 116 -6.30 -3.62 -11.36
C SER A 116 -5.20 -2.56 -11.38
N ILE A 117 -4.15 -2.83 -12.15
CA ILE A 117 -3.00 -1.95 -12.31
C ILE A 117 -2.98 -1.48 -13.75
N TYR A 118 -3.06 -0.17 -13.92
CA TYR A 118 -2.94 0.51 -15.20
C TYR A 118 -1.59 1.19 -15.26
N LEU A 119 -0.87 1.03 -16.36
CA LEU A 119 0.38 1.74 -16.62
C LEU A 119 0.21 2.77 -17.74
N MET A 120 0.98 3.84 -17.67
CA MET A 120 1.03 4.84 -18.73
C MET A 120 1.64 4.25 -19.99
N GLU A 121 0.89 4.36 -21.08
CA GLU A 121 1.39 4.11 -22.43
C GLU A 121 1.05 5.30 -23.30
N LYS A 122 2.06 6.09 -23.68
CA LYS A 122 1.91 7.40 -24.34
C LYS A 122 1.08 8.36 -23.47
N ASN A 123 -0.17 8.64 -23.86
CA ASN A 123 -1.08 9.55 -23.14
C ASN A 123 -2.29 8.84 -22.51
N ASP A 124 -2.30 7.51 -22.51
CA ASP A 124 -3.38 6.69 -22.00
C ASP A 124 -2.89 5.77 -20.88
N LEU A 125 -3.79 5.34 -20.05
CA LEU A 125 -3.61 4.29 -19.07
C LEU A 125 -4.03 2.96 -19.69
N LEU A 126 -3.10 2.01 -19.83
CA LEU A 126 -3.37 0.67 -20.33
C LEU A 126 -3.44 -0.32 -19.18
N LEU A 127 -4.47 -1.18 -19.14
CA LEU A 127 -4.57 -2.25 -18.15
C LEU A 127 -3.38 -3.21 -18.31
N ALA A 128 -2.50 -3.24 -17.32
CA ALA A 128 -1.27 -4.03 -17.32
C ALA A 128 -1.37 -5.32 -16.51
N ALA A 129 -2.18 -5.29 -15.43
CA ALA A 129 -2.43 -6.48 -14.60
C ALA A 129 -3.79 -6.36 -13.92
N THR A 130 -4.43 -7.50 -13.61
CA THR A 130 -5.69 -7.53 -12.91
C THR A 130 -5.89 -8.82 -12.12
N TYR A 131 -6.48 -8.69 -10.94
CA TYR A 131 -7.14 -9.76 -10.21
C TYR A 131 -8.63 -9.45 -10.15
N GLY A 132 -9.48 -10.41 -10.48
CA GLY A 132 -10.94 -10.28 -10.42
C GLY A 132 -11.64 -9.82 -11.71
N PHE A 133 -10.94 -9.18 -12.64
CA PHE A 133 -11.41 -9.05 -14.04
C PHE A 133 -10.92 -10.20 -14.89
N ASP A 134 -11.54 -10.40 -16.05
CA ASP A 134 -11.08 -11.36 -17.05
C ASP A 134 -9.67 -10.95 -17.54
N PRO A 135 -8.65 -11.84 -17.40
CA PRO A 135 -7.28 -11.53 -17.85
C PRO A 135 -7.16 -11.21 -19.35
N SER A 136 -8.16 -11.61 -20.16
CA SER A 136 -8.18 -11.30 -21.59
C SER A 136 -8.26 -9.80 -21.89
N PHE A 137 -8.62 -8.97 -20.91
CA PHE A 137 -8.67 -7.50 -21.02
C PHE A 137 -7.29 -6.84 -20.84
N ILE A 138 -6.30 -7.55 -20.30
CA ILE A 138 -4.92 -7.02 -20.19
C ILE A 138 -4.41 -6.64 -21.57
N GLY A 139 -3.87 -5.44 -21.69
CA GLY A 139 -3.38 -4.87 -22.93
C GLY A 139 -4.48 -4.34 -23.89
N LYS A 140 -5.77 -4.44 -23.52
CA LYS A 140 -6.89 -3.98 -24.36
C LYS A 140 -7.63 -2.78 -23.80
N ILE A 141 -7.86 -2.74 -22.48
CA ILE A 141 -8.58 -1.63 -21.85
C ILE A 141 -7.67 -0.42 -21.75
N ARG A 142 -8.12 0.68 -22.35
CA ARG A 142 -7.44 1.98 -22.34
C ARG A 142 -8.33 3.05 -21.73
N ILE A 143 -7.78 3.86 -20.88
CA ILE A 143 -8.44 4.97 -20.19
C ILE A 143 -7.62 6.23 -20.46
N ARG A 144 -8.25 7.27 -20.99
CA ARG A 144 -7.57 8.56 -21.20
C ARG A 144 -7.32 9.26 -19.88
N ILE A 145 -6.24 10.05 -19.81
CA ILE A 145 -6.00 10.92 -18.66
C ILE A 145 -7.16 11.91 -18.51
N GLY A 146 -7.75 11.97 -17.31
CA GLY A 146 -8.93 12.77 -16.98
C GLY A 146 -10.27 12.06 -17.28
N GLU A 147 -10.27 10.85 -17.85
CA GLU A 147 -11.45 10.08 -18.15
C GLU A 147 -11.84 9.14 -17.00
N GLY A 148 -13.05 9.26 -16.50
CA GLY A 148 -13.53 8.47 -15.39
C GLY A 148 -12.77 8.75 -14.09
N ILE A 149 -12.99 7.93 -13.07
CA ILE A 149 -12.30 8.04 -11.77
C ILE A 149 -10.79 7.80 -11.95
N THR A 150 -10.43 6.73 -12.65
CA THR A 150 -9.03 6.32 -12.87
C THR A 150 -8.23 7.38 -13.61
N GLY A 151 -8.79 7.93 -14.70
CA GLY A 151 -8.12 9.00 -15.45
C GLY A 151 -8.03 10.31 -14.69
N ALA A 152 -9.03 10.65 -13.85
CA ALA A 152 -9.01 11.81 -12.98
C ALA A 152 -7.90 11.69 -11.93
N VAL A 153 -7.75 10.51 -11.30
CA VAL A 153 -6.66 10.22 -10.34
C VAL A 153 -5.29 10.39 -11.00
N ALA A 154 -5.12 9.91 -12.23
CA ALA A 154 -3.88 10.11 -12.98
C ALA A 154 -3.60 11.59 -13.23
N LYS A 155 -4.61 12.35 -13.65
CA LYS A 155 -4.49 13.78 -13.95
C LYS A 155 -4.15 14.61 -12.72
N GLU A 156 -4.86 14.36 -11.61
CA GLU A 156 -4.77 15.15 -10.38
C GLU A 156 -3.62 14.69 -9.47
N LYS A 157 -3.07 13.49 -9.70
CA LYS A 157 -2.08 12.83 -8.82
C LYS A 157 -2.55 12.72 -7.37
N GLN A 158 -3.85 12.59 -7.17
CA GLN A 158 -4.49 12.46 -5.88
C GLN A 158 -5.35 11.20 -5.85
N TYR A 159 -5.29 10.45 -4.76
CA TYR A 159 -6.14 9.27 -4.61
C TYR A 159 -7.60 9.65 -4.37
N LEU A 160 -8.49 8.73 -4.72
CA LEU A 160 -9.92 8.81 -4.44
C LEU A 160 -10.37 7.52 -3.74
N ALA A 161 -10.97 7.67 -2.57
CA ALA A 161 -11.60 6.58 -1.82
C ALA A 161 -13.11 6.82 -1.78
N LEU A 162 -13.87 5.98 -2.47
CA LEU A 162 -15.30 6.15 -2.71
C LEU A 162 -16.06 4.94 -2.19
N THR A 163 -17.02 5.15 -1.28
CA THR A 163 -17.92 4.10 -0.81
C THR A 163 -19.04 3.79 -1.81
N HIS A 164 -19.40 4.80 -2.64
CA HIS A 164 -20.41 4.70 -3.69
C HIS A 164 -19.81 5.25 -4.99
N ALA A 165 -19.00 4.45 -5.66
CA ALA A 165 -18.27 4.91 -6.86
C ALA A 165 -19.19 5.40 -7.97
N SER A 166 -20.34 4.74 -8.19
CA SER A 166 -21.33 5.11 -9.22
C SER A 166 -22.02 6.45 -9.00
N GLN A 167 -21.93 7.01 -7.77
CA GLN A 167 -22.50 8.33 -7.44
C GLN A 167 -21.51 9.47 -7.65
N ASP A 168 -20.23 9.17 -7.88
CA ASP A 168 -19.24 10.21 -8.17
C ASP A 168 -19.47 10.78 -9.57
N PRO A 169 -19.48 12.11 -9.75
CA PRO A 169 -19.71 12.75 -11.06
C PRO A 169 -18.71 12.35 -12.14
N ARG A 170 -17.53 11.88 -11.74
CA ARG A 170 -16.48 11.39 -12.66
C ARG A 170 -16.66 9.93 -13.06
N TYR A 171 -17.61 9.23 -12.43
CA TYR A 171 -17.81 7.82 -12.73
C TYR A 171 -18.11 7.62 -14.22
N LYS A 172 -17.32 6.76 -14.84
CA LYS A 172 -17.56 6.29 -16.20
C LYS A 172 -17.60 4.78 -16.19
N GLN A 173 -18.65 4.23 -16.74
CA GLN A 173 -18.84 2.80 -16.84
C GLN A 173 -18.05 2.25 -18.04
N PHE A 174 -17.36 1.15 -17.82
CA PHE A 174 -16.74 0.33 -18.85
C PHE A 174 -17.52 -1.00 -18.92
N PRO A 175 -18.49 -1.13 -19.84
CA PRO A 175 -19.41 -2.29 -19.87
C PRO A 175 -18.68 -3.63 -19.95
N GLU A 176 -17.53 -3.66 -20.62
CA GLU A 176 -16.68 -4.84 -20.77
C GLU A 176 -16.20 -5.37 -19.41
N LEU A 177 -15.97 -4.49 -18.44
CA LEU A 177 -15.49 -4.82 -17.10
C LEU A 177 -16.62 -5.15 -16.13
N GLN A 178 -17.88 -5.02 -16.54
CA GLN A 178 -19.06 -5.21 -15.68
C GLN A 178 -18.94 -4.44 -14.36
N GLU A 179 -18.51 -3.19 -14.44
CA GLU A 179 -18.15 -2.37 -13.25
C GLU A 179 -19.37 -1.99 -12.40
N GLU A 180 -20.59 -2.11 -12.92
CA GLU A 180 -21.83 -1.89 -12.16
C GLU A 180 -21.99 -2.79 -10.92
N LYS A 181 -21.24 -3.88 -10.86
CA LYS A 181 -21.23 -4.77 -9.69
C LYS A 181 -20.46 -4.19 -8.51
N TYR A 182 -19.60 -3.21 -8.73
CA TYR A 182 -18.69 -2.70 -7.72
C TYR A 182 -19.22 -1.40 -7.11
N ASN A 183 -19.49 -1.47 -5.81
CA ASN A 183 -20.02 -0.33 -5.07
C ASN A 183 -18.93 0.64 -4.62
N SER A 184 -17.82 0.11 -4.14
CA SER A 184 -16.75 0.91 -3.54
C SER A 184 -15.47 0.82 -4.35
N MET A 185 -14.72 1.92 -4.40
CA MET A 185 -13.47 2.02 -5.14
C MET A 185 -12.43 2.84 -4.38
N LEU A 186 -11.21 2.33 -4.29
CA LEU A 186 -10.02 3.11 -3.99
C LEU A 186 -9.15 3.15 -5.24
N SER A 187 -8.95 4.34 -5.77
CA SER A 187 -8.08 4.60 -6.91
C SER A 187 -6.87 5.39 -6.44
N PHE A 188 -5.65 4.89 -6.67
CA PHE A 188 -4.43 5.48 -6.15
C PHE A 188 -3.40 5.69 -7.27
N PRO A 189 -2.77 6.90 -7.40
CA PRO A 189 -1.82 7.17 -8.47
C PRO A 189 -0.47 6.49 -8.21
N ILE A 190 0.10 5.90 -9.25
CA ILE A 190 1.50 5.43 -9.30
C ILE A 190 2.30 6.57 -9.92
N ALA A 191 2.89 7.42 -9.09
CA ALA A 191 3.48 8.67 -9.55
C ALA A 191 4.69 9.08 -8.70
N ASP A 192 5.59 9.85 -9.30
CA ASP A 192 6.59 10.60 -8.58
C ASP A 192 6.24 12.11 -8.58
N LYS A 193 7.18 12.94 -8.11
CA LYS A 193 6.97 14.40 -8.06
C LYS A 193 6.73 15.03 -9.44
N LYS A 194 7.24 14.43 -10.51
CA LYS A 194 7.19 14.97 -11.88
C LYS A 194 6.08 14.31 -12.68
N ASP A 195 6.09 12.98 -12.76
CA ASP A 195 5.34 12.21 -13.73
C ASP A 195 4.39 11.19 -13.07
N VAL A 196 3.33 10.83 -13.81
CA VAL A 196 2.46 9.71 -13.51
C VAL A 196 2.89 8.52 -14.36
N TYR A 197 3.04 7.37 -13.74
CA TYR A 197 3.42 6.10 -14.38
C TYR A 197 2.25 5.14 -14.46
N GLY A 198 1.19 5.40 -13.72
CA GLY A 198 0.01 4.54 -13.72
C GLY A 198 -0.98 4.86 -12.60
N VAL A 199 -1.92 3.95 -12.44
CA VAL A 199 -2.94 3.96 -11.36
C VAL A 199 -3.19 2.54 -10.90
N ILE A 200 -3.31 2.33 -9.60
CA ILE A 200 -3.84 1.10 -9.01
C ILE A 200 -5.27 1.35 -8.54
N ASN A 201 -6.19 0.47 -8.93
CA ASN A 201 -7.59 0.49 -8.51
C ASN A 201 -7.93 -0.74 -7.69
N LEU A 202 -8.67 -0.53 -6.62
CA LEU A 202 -9.20 -1.55 -5.73
C LEU A 202 -10.72 -1.40 -5.70
N ASN A 203 -11.45 -2.43 -6.17
CA ASN A 203 -12.91 -2.39 -6.24
C ASN A 203 -13.53 -3.47 -5.36
N SER A 204 -14.62 -3.14 -4.69
CA SER A 204 -15.41 -4.08 -3.88
C SER A 204 -16.86 -4.11 -4.31
N THR A 205 -17.44 -5.31 -4.37
CA THR A 205 -18.88 -5.51 -4.60
C THR A 205 -19.71 -5.11 -3.39
N SER A 206 -19.13 -5.12 -2.19
CA SER A 206 -19.77 -4.61 -0.98
C SER A 206 -19.51 -3.12 -0.79
N MET A 207 -20.38 -2.46 -0.03
CA MET A 207 -20.10 -1.12 0.47
C MET A 207 -18.93 -1.20 1.47
N LYS A 208 -17.78 -0.71 1.05
CA LYS A 208 -16.55 -0.71 1.83
C LYS A 208 -16.06 0.72 1.98
N THR A 209 -15.86 1.16 3.22
CA THR A 209 -15.10 2.37 3.52
C THR A 209 -13.66 1.96 3.73
N PHE A 210 -12.77 2.43 2.88
CA PHE A 210 -11.34 2.16 3.02
C PHE A 210 -10.78 2.93 4.22
N SER A 211 -10.13 2.22 5.13
CA SER A 211 -9.49 2.83 6.31
C SER A 211 -8.22 3.58 5.93
N GLU A 212 -7.74 4.45 6.83
CA GLU A 212 -6.47 5.15 6.64
C GLU A 212 -5.30 4.17 6.48
N ASP A 213 -5.30 3.07 7.21
CA ASP A 213 -4.27 2.02 7.11
C ASP A 213 -4.29 1.34 5.73
N GLU A 214 -5.48 1.05 5.18
CA GLU A 214 -5.63 0.47 3.83
C GLU A 214 -5.20 1.45 2.73
N ILE A 215 -5.51 2.73 2.89
CA ILE A 215 -5.05 3.79 1.97
C ILE A 215 -3.53 3.93 2.06
N TYR A 216 -2.97 3.91 3.27
CA TYR A 216 -1.53 3.96 3.49
C TYR A 216 -0.81 2.73 2.91
N PHE A 217 -1.33 1.53 3.17
CA PHE A 217 -0.83 0.30 2.55
C PHE A 217 -0.81 0.42 1.02
N THR A 218 -1.91 0.89 0.42
CA THR A 218 -2.01 1.08 -1.03
C THR A 218 -0.98 2.09 -1.54
N SER A 219 -0.67 3.12 -0.77
CA SER A 219 0.38 4.09 -1.12
C SER A 219 1.77 3.46 -1.18
N ILE A 220 2.08 2.55 -0.25
CA ILE A 220 3.34 1.79 -0.26
C ILE A 220 3.40 0.89 -1.49
N ILE A 221 2.31 0.18 -1.79
CA ILE A 221 2.21 -0.67 -2.98
C ILE A 221 2.41 0.14 -4.27
N ALA A 222 1.77 1.31 -4.39
CA ALA A 222 1.96 2.19 -5.54
C ALA A 222 3.44 2.61 -5.72
N ASN A 223 4.15 2.90 -4.63
CA ASN A 223 5.58 3.19 -4.65
C ASN A 223 6.44 1.97 -5.03
N LEU A 224 6.08 0.77 -4.61
CA LEU A 224 6.76 -0.47 -5.01
C LEU A 224 6.53 -0.77 -6.49
N ILE A 225 5.32 -0.57 -7.01
CA ILE A 225 5.02 -0.68 -8.45
C ILE A 225 5.86 0.33 -9.23
N LEU A 226 5.90 1.60 -8.80
CA LEU A 226 6.71 2.64 -9.41
C LEU A 226 8.20 2.23 -9.48
N THR A 227 8.71 1.66 -8.39
CA THR A 227 10.10 1.18 -8.32
C THR A 227 10.33 0.04 -9.31
N ALA A 228 9.39 -0.92 -9.39
CA ALA A 228 9.46 -2.03 -10.34
C ALA A 228 9.48 -1.54 -11.79
N VAL A 229 8.62 -0.59 -12.15
CA VAL A 229 8.56 0.01 -13.48
C VAL A 229 9.88 0.70 -13.83
N LYS A 230 10.33 1.62 -12.97
CA LYS A 230 11.59 2.38 -13.23
C LYS A 230 12.83 1.50 -13.31
N LEU A 231 12.87 0.42 -12.52
CA LEU A 231 14.00 -0.51 -12.56
C LEU A 231 14.07 -1.21 -13.91
N ARG A 232 12.93 -1.69 -14.45
CA ARG A 232 12.90 -2.38 -15.75
C ARG A 232 13.18 -1.42 -16.92
N GLU A 233 12.70 -0.19 -16.86
CA GLU A 233 13.02 0.84 -17.85
C GLU A 233 14.53 1.12 -17.91
N LYS A 234 15.20 1.23 -16.76
CA LYS A 234 16.65 1.43 -16.68
C LYS A 234 17.43 0.24 -17.25
N VAL A 235 17.01 -0.98 -16.93
CA VAL A 235 17.64 -2.21 -17.46
C VAL A 235 17.49 -2.29 -18.98
N ALA A 236 16.31 -1.97 -19.51
CA ALA A 236 16.06 -1.93 -20.95
C ALA A 236 16.92 -0.87 -21.65
N ALA A 237 17.00 0.33 -21.08
CA ALA A 237 17.84 1.41 -21.61
C ALA A 237 19.34 1.06 -21.60
N GLY A 238 19.82 0.40 -20.53
CA GLY A 238 21.22 -0.05 -20.43
C GLY A 238 21.57 -1.15 -21.45
N LYS A 239 20.66 -2.06 -21.76
CA LYS A 239 20.86 -3.09 -22.79
C LYS A 239 20.96 -2.49 -24.19
N ASN A 240 20.20 -1.44 -24.50
CA ASN A 240 20.22 -0.77 -25.79
C ASN A 240 21.49 0.07 -26.02
N GLN A 241 22.19 0.47 -24.94
CA GLN A 241 23.47 1.19 -25.04
C GLN A 241 24.70 0.25 -25.13
N ALA A 242 24.54 -1.02 -24.82
CA ALA A 242 25.59 -2.03 -24.79
C ALA A 242 25.60 -2.92 -26.06
N ALA A 243 24.69 -2.69 -27.00
CA ALA A 243 24.71 -3.37 -28.30
C ALA A 243 25.65 -2.62 -29.26
N PRO A 244 26.69 -3.27 -29.83
CA PRO A 244 27.69 -2.67 -30.71
C PRO A 244 27.11 -2.23 -32.05
#